data_25af6b8fe6d49a2e49fb291d063dde4e
#
_entry.id   25af6b8fe6d49a2e49fb291d063dde4e
#
_cell.length_a   1.000
_cell.length_b   1.000
_cell.length_c   1.000
_cell.angle_alpha   90.00
_cell.angle_beta   90.00
_cell.angle_gamma   90.00
#
_symmetry.space_group_name_H-M   'P 1'
#
loop_
_entity.id
_entity.type
_entity.pdbx_description
1 polymer ?
#
loop_
_entity_poly.entity_id
_entity_poly.type
_entity_poly.pdbx_seq_one_letter_code
_entity_poly.pdbx_strand_id
1 'polypeptide(L)'
;LQPVPQWVQGVFYYNGSLFMTADDGTADDWRVALEEDFHLSFPMVFDWNGEVWMIPETGSDHSLRLYRCKTFPTQWELVQRFPTDEELCDTILLDRRAEALTLLCSETRPDNQLYVRYRRYTLRHAVQETAAVPLSAEDTLPAAPGPFELLPDEAYNLQHRDFDLVSRNAGPFFLLGEQIIHPTQVSTTVDYGVYLQFLARRGSSEVPLCAATPQNVEITGLAPADIIGIHTYCRDDVLEIIDARYLTRLPKIETAVETVSEAKP
;
A
#
# COMPACT_ATOMS: atom_id res chain seq x y z
N LEU A 1 -15.48 18.09 2.72
CA LEU A 1 -14.28 17.44 2.17
C LEU A 1 -13.11 18.36 2.44
N GLN A 2 -12.11 17.92 3.18
CA GLN A 2 -10.83 18.61 3.25
C GLN A 2 -10.11 18.43 1.91
N PRO A 3 -9.44 19.46 1.38
CA PRO A 3 -8.63 19.32 0.19
C PRO A 3 -7.53 18.29 0.49
N VAL A 4 -7.44 17.27 -0.33
CA VAL A 4 -6.36 16.29 -0.30
C VAL A 4 -5.36 16.64 -1.42
N PRO A 5 -4.08 16.30 -1.24
CA PRO A 5 -3.09 16.43 -2.30
C PRO A 5 -3.58 15.77 -3.60
N GLN A 6 -3.18 16.34 -4.73
CA GLN A 6 -3.46 15.74 -6.03
C GLN A 6 -2.67 14.46 -6.14
N TRP A 7 -2.94 13.37 -6.55
CA TRP A 7 -2.15 12.13 -6.68
C TRP A 7 -1.90 11.38 -5.37
N VAL A 8 -2.97 11.08 -4.66
CA VAL A 8 -2.91 10.14 -3.53
C VAL A 8 -2.87 8.71 -4.06
N GLN A 9 -1.88 7.94 -3.61
CA GLN A 9 -1.76 6.51 -3.91
C GLN A 9 -1.76 5.72 -2.61
N GLY A 10 -2.89 5.16 -2.28
CA GLY A 10 -3.07 4.37 -1.07
C GLY A 10 -3.36 5.22 0.17
N VAL A 11 -4.34 4.76 0.90
CA VAL A 11 -4.81 5.37 2.14
C VAL A 11 -4.81 4.31 3.22
N PHE A 12 -4.26 4.64 4.37
CA PHE A 12 -4.27 3.77 5.53
C PHE A 12 -4.66 4.57 6.79
N TYR A 13 -5.62 4.06 7.55
CA TYR A 13 -6.03 4.66 8.82
C TYR A 13 -5.55 3.83 9.99
N TYR A 14 -4.94 4.49 10.96
CA TYR A 14 -4.45 3.83 12.16
C TYR A 14 -4.45 4.79 13.34
N ASN A 15 -5.06 4.39 14.44
CA ASN A 15 -5.07 5.09 15.74
C ASN A 15 -5.33 6.59 15.63
N GLY A 16 -6.42 6.98 14.96
CA GLY A 16 -6.83 8.38 14.80
C GLY A 16 -6.09 9.18 13.73
N SER A 17 -5.13 8.58 13.04
CA SER A 17 -4.33 9.23 12.00
C SER A 17 -4.56 8.57 10.65
N LEU A 18 -4.69 9.42 9.62
CA LEU A 18 -4.78 9.01 8.23
C LEU A 18 -3.40 9.14 7.59
N PHE A 19 -2.90 8.04 7.06
CA PHE A 19 -1.67 8.01 6.28
C PHE A 19 -2.02 7.90 4.80
N MET A 20 -1.32 8.65 3.97
CA MET A 20 -1.47 8.57 2.53
C MET A 20 -0.14 8.89 1.85
N THR A 21 0.00 8.40 0.66
CA THR A 21 1.11 8.79 -0.22
C THR A 21 0.65 9.95 -1.09
N ALA A 22 1.49 10.96 -1.27
CA ALA A 22 1.22 12.09 -2.13
C ALA A 22 2.49 12.54 -2.85
N ASP A 23 2.39 12.87 -4.13
CA ASP A 23 3.53 13.29 -4.93
C ASP A 23 3.90 14.77 -4.72
N ASP A 24 2.99 15.60 -4.20
CA ASP A 24 3.19 17.05 -4.10
C ASP A 24 3.17 17.66 -2.70
N GLY A 25 2.90 16.92 -1.66
CA GLY A 25 3.09 17.27 -0.25
C GLY A 25 2.47 18.58 0.27
N THR A 26 1.60 19.26 -0.46
CA THR A 26 1.18 20.65 -0.18
C THR A 26 -0.28 20.81 0.23
N ALA A 27 -0.74 20.11 1.25
CA ALA A 27 -1.97 20.52 1.91
C ALA A 27 -1.64 21.12 3.28
N ASP A 28 -2.21 22.26 3.62
CA ASP A 28 -1.89 23.04 4.83
C ASP A 28 -2.02 22.25 6.14
N ASP A 29 -2.82 21.19 6.15
CA ASP A 29 -3.06 20.34 7.33
C ASP A 29 -2.27 19.00 7.31
N TRP A 30 -1.51 18.72 6.26
CA TRP A 30 -0.73 17.49 6.13
C TRP A 30 0.72 17.68 6.56
N ARG A 31 1.29 16.64 7.13
CA ARG A 31 2.70 16.61 7.53
C ARG A 31 3.38 15.41 6.90
N VAL A 32 4.57 15.62 6.39
CA VAL A 32 5.41 14.52 5.92
C VAL A 32 5.75 13.64 7.12
N ALA A 33 5.39 12.37 7.04
CA ALA A 33 5.74 11.36 8.03
C ALA A 33 7.00 10.59 7.62
N LEU A 34 7.15 10.30 6.33
CA LEU A 34 8.28 9.57 5.75
C LEU A 34 8.54 10.10 4.33
N GLU A 35 9.80 10.31 3.99
CA GLU A 35 10.27 10.73 2.68
C GLU A 35 11.49 9.90 2.30
N GLU A 36 11.52 9.38 1.07
CA GLU A 36 12.62 8.64 0.49
C GLU A 36 12.85 9.15 -0.94
N ASP A 37 13.97 8.79 -1.55
CA ASP A 37 14.35 9.21 -2.91
C ASP A 37 13.75 8.28 -4.01
N PHE A 38 12.83 7.43 -3.66
CA PHE A 38 12.11 6.50 -4.53
C PHE A 38 10.61 6.49 -4.17
N HIS A 39 9.82 5.82 -5.02
CA HIS A 39 8.36 5.74 -4.81
C HIS A 39 7.99 5.00 -3.53
N LEU A 40 7.14 5.65 -2.73
CA LEU A 40 6.48 5.08 -1.55
C LEU A 40 4.97 5.06 -1.79
N SER A 41 4.32 3.96 -1.44
CA SER A 41 2.85 3.87 -1.40
C SER A 41 2.38 2.87 -0.35
N PHE A 42 1.09 2.68 -0.23
CA PHE A 42 0.44 1.67 0.60
C PHE A 42 1.04 1.54 2.02
N PRO A 43 0.99 2.58 2.85
CA PRO A 43 1.67 2.64 4.15
C PRO A 43 0.97 1.78 5.21
N MET A 44 1.27 0.49 5.29
CA MET A 44 0.72 -0.41 6.29
C MET A 44 1.30 -0.10 7.67
N VAL A 45 0.48 0.44 8.58
CA VAL A 45 0.85 0.77 9.97
C VAL A 45 0.19 -0.23 10.93
N PHE A 46 0.94 -0.74 11.91
CA PHE A 46 0.44 -1.75 12.85
C PHE A 46 1.19 -1.75 14.18
N ASP A 47 0.55 -2.31 15.22
CA ASP A 47 1.22 -2.59 16.49
C ASP A 47 1.94 -3.95 16.43
N TRP A 48 3.15 -4.00 17.00
CA TRP A 48 3.86 -5.24 17.24
C TRP A 48 4.72 -5.13 18.50
N ASN A 49 4.47 -6.03 19.46
CA ASN A 49 5.18 -6.08 20.73
C ASN A 49 5.20 -4.75 21.50
N GLY A 50 4.10 -3.99 21.44
CA GLY A 50 3.96 -2.72 22.17
C GLY A 50 4.61 -1.52 21.49
N GLU A 51 5.14 -1.69 20.29
CA GLU A 51 5.66 -0.61 19.45
C GLU A 51 4.81 -0.47 18.19
N VAL A 52 4.82 0.72 17.59
CA VAL A 52 4.13 1.00 16.32
C VAL A 52 5.13 0.90 15.17
N TRP A 53 4.76 0.15 14.15
CA TRP A 53 5.58 -0.17 13.00
C TRP A 53 4.89 0.22 11.70
N MET A 54 5.67 0.41 10.65
CA MET A 54 5.19 0.63 9.30
C MET A 54 5.99 -0.18 8.29
N ILE A 55 5.28 -0.76 7.33
CA ILE A 55 5.84 -1.36 6.12
C ILE A 55 5.13 -0.69 4.94
N PRO A 56 5.71 0.36 4.35
CA PRO A 56 5.19 0.94 3.12
C PRO A 56 5.56 0.07 1.91
N GLU A 57 4.92 0.28 0.80
CA GLU A 57 5.38 -0.24 -0.48
C GLU A 57 6.70 0.44 -0.86
N THR A 58 7.71 -0.37 -1.13
CA THR A 58 9.04 0.06 -1.54
C THR A 58 9.58 -0.79 -2.69
N GLY A 59 8.68 -1.32 -3.52
CA GLY A 59 9.00 -2.24 -4.61
C GLY A 59 9.96 -1.65 -5.63
N SER A 60 9.85 -0.35 -5.93
CA SER A 60 10.77 0.35 -6.85
C SER A 60 12.23 0.40 -6.38
N ASP A 61 12.48 0.20 -5.06
CA ASP A 61 13.81 0.04 -4.48
C ASP A 61 14.25 -1.44 -4.39
N HIS A 62 13.47 -2.37 -4.95
CA HIS A 62 13.71 -3.81 -4.84
C HIS A 62 13.97 -4.23 -3.39
N SER A 63 13.10 -3.79 -2.49
CA SER A 63 13.21 -4.13 -1.08
C SER A 63 11.85 -4.07 -0.38
N LEU A 64 11.77 -4.75 0.75
CA LEU A 64 10.79 -4.47 1.78
C LEU A 64 11.52 -3.75 2.93
N ARG A 65 10.92 -2.68 3.45
CA ARG A 65 11.52 -1.88 4.52
C ARG A 65 10.63 -1.86 5.75
N LEU A 66 11.24 -2.07 6.90
CA LEU A 66 10.58 -2.04 8.20
C LEU A 66 10.98 -0.77 8.95
N TYR A 67 10.00 0.07 9.22
CA TYR A 67 10.17 1.31 9.99
C TYR A 67 9.52 1.18 11.36
N ARG A 68 10.17 1.77 12.37
CA ARG A 68 9.63 1.89 13.72
C ARG A 68 9.26 3.33 14.02
N CYS A 69 8.11 3.54 14.63
CA CYS A 69 7.67 4.85 15.06
C CYS A 69 8.49 5.33 16.27
N LYS A 70 9.04 6.54 16.17
CA LYS A 70 9.70 7.25 17.26
C LYS A 70 8.75 8.21 17.97
N THR A 71 7.98 8.94 17.20
CA THR A 71 6.95 9.87 17.67
C THR A 71 5.77 9.80 16.73
N PHE A 72 4.68 9.18 17.19
CA PHE A 72 3.47 9.02 16.39
C PHE A 72 2.78 10.37 16.12
N PRO A 73 2.30 10.63 14.92
CA PRO A 73 2.37 9.79 13.71
C PRO A 73 3.51 10.14 12.75
N THR A 74 4.39 11.08 13.05
CA THR A 74 5.23 11.80 12.08
C THR A 74 6.70 11.47 12.10
N GLN A 75 7.21 10.71 13.08
CA GLN A 75 8.64 10.42 13.14
C GLN A 75 8.88 8.91 13.08
N TRP A 76 9.53 8.48 12.01
CA TRP A 76 9.84 7.09 11.75
C TRP A 76 11.33 6.90 11.53
N GLU A 77 11.85 5.77 11.98
CA GLU A 77 13.23 5.35 11.68
C GLU A 77 13.23 4.05 10.91
N LEU A 78 14.07 3.95 9.89
CA LEU A 78 14.34 2.69 9.21
C LEU A 78 15.08 1.77 10.16
N VAL A 79 14.46 0.64 10.50
CA VAL A 79 15.11 -0.39 11.33
C VAL A 79 15.86 -1.38 10.47
N GLN A 80 15.24 -1.80 9.36
CA GLN A 80 15.88 -2.75 8.48
C GLN A 80 15.31 -2.71 7.05
N ARG A 81 16.23 -2.88 6.08
CA ARG A 81 15.94 -3.11 4.67
C ARG A 81 16.16 -4.58 4.35
N PHE A 82 15.20 -5.19 3.67
CA PHE A 82 15.27 -6.56 3.17
C PHE A 82 15.29 -6.51 1.65
N PRO A 83 16.45 -6.71 0.98
CA PRO A 83 16.50 -6.80 -0.46
C PRO A 83 15.61 -7.94 -0.98
N THR A 84 14.91 -7.69 -2.08
CA THR A 84 14.07 -8.66 -2.78
C THR A 84 14.45 -8.68 -4.25
N ASP A 85 14.33 -9.83 -4.88
CA ASP A 85 14.50 -9.94 -6.34
C ASP A 85 13.25 -9.43 -7.07
N GLU A 86 12.10 -9.50 -6.40
CA GLU A 86 10.80 -9.08 -6.90
C GLU A 86 10.48 -7.63 -6.52
N GLU A 87 9.74 -6.94 -7.38
CA GLU A 87 9.06 -5.68 -7.03
C GLU A 87 7.77 -5.99 -6.26
N LEU A 88 7.90 -6.06 -4.94
CA LEU A 88 6.76 -6.34 -4.06
C LEU A 88 5.95 -5.07 -3.80
N CYS A 89 4.63 -5.19 -3.98
CA CYS A 89 3.69 -4.10 -3.75
C CYS A 89 2.54 -4.52 -2.81
N ASP A 90 1.82 -3.53 -2.28
CA ASP A 90 0.61 -3.69 -1.48
C ASP A 90 0.77 -4.74 -0.36
N THR A 91 1.80 -4.62 0.45
CA THR A 91 2.05 -5.55 1.57
C THR A 91 0.96 -5.44 2.62
N ILE A 92 0.35 -6.57 2.98
CA ILE A 92 -0.64 -6.66 4.05
C ILE A 92 -0.25 -7.70 5.08
N LEU A 93 -0.77 -7.53 6.30
CA LEU A 93 -0.53 -8.42 7.42
C LEU A 93 -1.60 -9.51 7.46
N LEU A 94 -1.18 -10.79 7.33
CA LEU A 94 -2.05 -11.97 7.43
C LEU A 94 -2.20 -12.48 8.85
N ASP A 95 -1.10 -12.50 9.60
CA ASP A 95 -1.05 -12.99 10.97
C ASP A 95 0.00 -12.21 11.75
N ARG A 96 -0.28 -11.98 13.03
CA ARG A 96 0.59 -11.25 13.93
C ARG A 96 0.71 -12.00 15.25
N ARG A 97 1.93 -12.46 15.52
CA ARG A 97 2.32 -13.09 16.79
C ARG A 97 3.47 -12.32 17.41
N ALA A 98 3.72 -12.53 18.69
CA ALA A 98 4.84 -11.88 19.36
C ALA A 98 6.19 -12.18 18.69
N GLU A 99 6.37 -13.42 18.25
CA GLU A 99 7.63 -13.92 17.65
C GLU A 99 7.76 -13.63 16.14
N ALA A 100 6.62 -13.44 15.42
CA ALA A 100 6.65 -13.30 13.97
C ALA A 100 5.40 -12.63 13.39
N LEU A 101 5.57 -12.03 12.23
CA LEU A 101 4.51 -11.53 11.35
C LEU A 101 4.45 -12.39 10.09
N THR A 102 3.24 -12.67 9.62
CA THR A 102 3.04 -13.25 8.28
C THR A 102 2.54 -12.17 7.34
N LEU A 103 3.28 -11.93 6.27
CA LEU A 103 3.02 -10.89 5.28
C LEU A 103 2.54 -11.50 3.97
N LEU A 104 1.61 -10.84 3.30
CA LEU A 104 1.18 -11.14 1.94
C LEU A 104 1.43 -9.91 1.07
N CYS A 105 2.24 -10.06 0.05
CA CYS A 105 2.56 -9.02 -0.90
C CYS A 105 1.96 -9.37 -2.26
N SER A 106 1.56 -8.37 -3.02
CA SER A 106 1.30 -8.51 -4.44
C SER A 106 2.61 -8.35 -5.21
N GLU A 107 2.75 -9.07 -6.30
CA GLU A 107 3.82 -8.91 -7.28
C GLU A 107 3.19 -8.85 -8.66
N THR A 108 3.44 -7.77 -9.40
CA THR A 108 2.93 -7.61 -10.76
C THR A 108 3.93 -8.10 -11.78
N ARG A 109 3.41 -8.67 -12.88
CA ARG A 109 4.27 -9.09 -13.98
C ARG A 109 4.87 -7.87 -14.68
N PRO A 110 6.20 -7.81 -14.90
CA PRO A 110 6.87 -6.60 -15.40
C PRO A 110 6.36 -6.09 -16.75
N ASP A 111 5.90 -7.01 -17.61
CA ASP A 111 5.40 -6.66 -18.96
C ASP A 111 3.88 -6.40 -19.01
N ASN A 112 3.15 -6.74 -17.94
CA ASN A 112 1.71 -6.54 -17.87
C ASN A 112 1.19 -6.56 -16.43
N GLN A 113 0.91 -5.39 -15.88
CA GLN A 113 0.46 -5.20 -14.50
C GLN A 113 -0.93 -5.79 -14.18
N LEU A 114 -1.66 -6.30 -15.17
CA LEU A 114 -2.91 -7.03 -14.93
C LEU A 114 -2.67 -8.44 -14.40
N TYR A 115 -1.49 -8.98 -14.62
CA TYR A 115 -1.13 -10.30 -14.14
C TYR A 115 -0.38 -10.14 -12.82
N VAL A 116 -0.93 -10.73 -11.78
CA VAL A 116 -0.46 -10.63 -10.40
C VAL A 116 -0.23 -12.02 -9.85
N ARG A 117 0.73 -12.15 -8.97
CA ARG A 117 0.83 -13.31 -8.08
C ARG A 117 1.02 -12.82 -6.65
N TYR A 118 0.62 -13.62 -5.69
CA TYR A 118 0.85 -13.33 -4.29
C TYR A 118 2.13 -13.99 -3.80
N ARG A 119 2.87 -13.25 -2.97
CA ARG A 119 4.09 -13.71 -2.32
C ARG A 119 3.90 -13.62 -0.82
N ARG A 120 4.20 -14.71 -0.12
CA ARG A 120 4.05 -14.78 1.32
C ARG A 120 5.41 -14.87 2.00
N TYR A 121 5.59 -14.09 3.06
CA TYR A 121 6.82 -14.03 3.84
C TYR A 121 6.51 -14.12 5.32
N THR A 122 7.50 -14.59 6.08
CA THR A 122 7.54 -14.51 7.53
C THR A 122 8.63 -13.52 7.93
N LEU A 123 8.25 -12.47 8.63
CA LEU A 123 9.17 -11.53 9.26
C LEU A 123 9.28 -11.88 10.75
N ARG A 124 10.48 -12.15 11.22
CA ARG A 124 10.72 -12.50 12.63
C ARG A 124 12.06 -11.96 13.13
N HIS A 125 12.27 -11.99 14.44
CA HIS A 125 13.59 -11.68 14.98
C HIS A 125 14.61 -12.69 14.47
N ALA A 126 15.76 -12.18 14.04
CA ALA A 126 16.87 -13.02 13.61
C ALA A 126 17.35 -13.89 14.78
N VAL A 127 17.50 -15.18 14.55
CA VAL A 127 18.09 -16.07 15.53
C VAL A 127 19.58 -15.75 15.55
N GLN A 128 20.06 -15.18 16.66
CA GLN A 128 21.50 -15.02 16.86
C GLN A 128 22.09 -16.41 17.07
N GLU A 129 22.61 -17.00 16.00
CA GLU A 129 23.52 -18.12 16.17
C GLU A 129 24.77 -17.59 16.88
N THR A 130 24.96 -18.01 18.12
CA THR A 130 26.24 -17.87 18.83
C THR A 130 27.26 -18.83 18.20
N ALA A 131 27.62 -18.55 16.94
CA ALA A 131 28.73 -19.22 16.31
C ALA A 131 30.03 -18.61 16.87
N ALA A 132 30.81 -19.43 17.57
CA ALA A 132 32.20 -19.13 17.85
C ALA A 132 32.91 -18.98 16.50
N VAL A 133 33.16 -17.73 16.08
CA VAL A 133 33.92 -17.44 14.86
C VAL A 133 35.39 -17.75 15.15
N PRO A 134 36.05 -18.62 14.39
CA PRO A 134 37.50 -18.71 14.40
C PRO A 134 38.05 -17.41 13.75
N LEU A 135 38.85 -16.68 14.49
CA LEU A 135 39.58 -15.51 13.98
C LEU A 135 40.57 -15.98 12.89
N SER A 136 40.22 -15.80 11.62
CA SER A 136 41.19 -15.69 10.53
C SER A 136 40.92 -14.39 9.79
N ALA A 137 41.97 -13.58 9.73
CA ALA A 137 41.96 -12.25 9.18
C ALA A 137 41.80 -12.25 7.65
N GLU A 138 41.22 -11.14 7.15
CA GLU A 138 41.18 -10.69 5.74
C GLU A 138 40.04 -11.22 4.86
N ASP A 139 38.80 -11.01 5.30
CA ASP A 139 37.69 -10.82 4.35
C ASP A 139 36.80 -9.69 4.85
N THR A 140 36.38 -8.81 3.95
CA THR A 140 35.40 -7.77 4.23
C THR A 140 34.18 -8.41 4.87
N LEU A 141 34.01 -8.20 6.18
CA LEU A 141 32.87 -8.70 6.94
C LEU A 141 31.57 -8.31 6.22
N PRO A 142 30.70 -9.26 5.88
CA PRO A 142 29.35 -8.92 5.48
C PRO A 142 28.73 -8.09 6.61
N ALA A 143 27.97 -7.05 6.25
CA ALA A 143 27.26 -6.24 7.22
C ALA A 143 26.56 -7.16 8.22
N ALA A 144 26.71 -6.88 9.52
CA ALA A 144 26.07 -7.70 10.56
C ALA A 144 24.59 -7.87 10.22
N PRO A 145 24.03 -9.09 10.26
CA PRO A 145 22.63 -9.28 9.98
C PRO A 145 21.81 -8.38 10.92
N GLY A 146 20.82 -7.68 10.35
CA GLY A 146 19.94 -6.81 11.14
C GLY A 146 19.17 -7.61 12.19
N PRO A 147 18.39 -6.94 13.06
CA PRO A 147 17.67 -7.58 14.16
C PRO A 147 16.54 -8.50 13.68
N PHE A 148 16.19 -8.47 12.40
CA PHE A 148 15.10 -9.24 11.81
C PHE A 148 15.56 -10.02 10.58
N GLU A 149 14.82 -11.08 10.26
CA GLU A 149 14.95 -11.84 9.01
C GLU A 149 13.59 -11.92 8.30
N LEU A 150 13.63 -11.82 6.98
CA LEU A 150 12.47 -11.98 6.09
C LEU A 150 12.63 -13.31 5.36
N LEU A 151 11.77 -14.25 5.65
CA LEU A 151 11.83 -15.62 5.11
C LEU A 151 10.67 -15.84 4.15
N PRO A 152 10.91 -16.21 2.88
CA PRO A 152 9.85 -16.60 1.97
C PRO A 152 9.14 -17.88 2.47
N ASP A 153 7.83 -17.91 2.34
CA ASP A 153 7.07 -19.15 2.48
C ASP A 153 7.18 -19.96 1.19
N GLU A 154 8.19 -20.79 1.11
CA GLU A 154 8.54 -21.54 -0.10
C GLU A 154 7.38 -22.39 -0.62
N ALA A 155 6.64 -23.05 0.28
CA ALA A 155 5.51 -23.91 -0.11
C ALA A 155 4.37 -23.10 -0.73
N TYR A 156 4.00 -21.98 -0.09
CA TYR A 156 2.98 -21.08 -0.60
C TYR A 156 3.43 -20.45 -1.93
N ASN A 157 4.64 -19.91 -1.97
CA ASN A 157 5.18 -19.19 -3.12
C ASN A 157 5.38 -20.11 -4.34
N LEU A 158 5.71 -21.39 -4.12
CA LEU A 158 5.77 -22.39 -5.18
C LEU A 158 4.38 -22.74 -5.72
N GLN A 159 3.38 -22.84 -4.85
CA GLN A 159 1.98 -23.08 -5.27
C GLN A 159 1.40 -21.90 -6.07
N HIS A 160 1.81 -20.67 -5.76
CA HIS A 160 1.37 -19.43 -6.40
C HIS A 160 2.46 -18.81 -7.28
N ARG A 161 3.24 -19.65 -7.96
CA ARG A 161 4.39 -19.20 -8.77
C ARG A 161 4.01 -18.51 -10.08
N ASP A 162 2.84 -18.86 -10.62
CA ASP A 162 2.39 -18.35 -11.90
C ASP A 162 1.66 -17.02 -11.71
N PHE A 163 1.81 -16.12 -12.68
CA PHE A 163 1.06 -14.89 -12.71
C PHE A 163 -0.31 -15.13 -13.32
N ASP A 164 -1.35 -14.83 -12.55
CA ASP A 164 -2.74 -14.98 -12.95
C ASP A 164 -3.43 -13.63 -13.09
N LEU A 165 -4.58 -13.58 -13.76
CA LEU A 165 -5.48 -12.42 -13.76
C LEU A 165 -6.20 -12.36 -12.42
N VAL A 166 -5.47 -11.94 -11.37
CA VAL A 166 -6.00 -11.73 -10.03
C VAL A 166 -5.84 -10.27 -9.64
N SER A 167 -6.63 -9.87 -8.65
CA SER A 167 -6.56 -8.52 -8.13
C SER A 167 -5.37 -8.34 -7.18
N ARG A 168 -4.77 -7.16 -7.15
CA ARG A 168 -3.77 -6.79 -6.14
C ARG A 168 -4.43 -6.61 -4.77
N ASN A 169 -3.67 -6.70 -3.69
CA ASN A 169 -4.17 -6.30 -2.37
C ASN A 169 -4.65 -4.84 -2.39
N ALA A 170 -5.73 -4.54 -1.68
CA ALA A 170 -6.28 -3.19 -1.58
C ALA A 170 -6.40 -2.67 -0.15
N GLY A 171 -6.05 -3.51 0.82
CA GLY A 171 -6.12 -3.17 2.23
C GLY A 171 -6.05 -4.39 3.13
N PRO A 172 -5.99 -4.18 4.45
CA PRO A 172 -5.90 -5.26 5.41
C PRO A 172 -7.16 -6.14 5.39
N PHE A 173 -6.99 -7.41 5.75
CA PHE A 173 -8.11 -8.29 6.01
C PHE A 173 -8.96 -7.74 7.16
N PHE A 174 -10.27 -7.92 7.05
CA PHE A 174 -11.20 -7.56 8.12
C PHE A 174 -12.28 -8.63 8.34
N LEU A 175 -12.96 -8.55 9.47
CA LEU A 175 -14.09 -9.41 9.78
C LEU A 175 -15.41 -8.74 9.39
N LEU A 176 -16.28 -9.48 8.68
CA LEU A 176 -17.67 -9.14 8.45
C LEU A 176 -18.52 -10.26 9.05
N GLY A 177 -19.01 -10.05 10.28
CA GLY A 177 -19.52 -11.14 11.11
C GLY A 177 -18.42 -12.16 11.40
N GLU A 178 -18.63 -13.42 11.01
CA GLU A 178 -17.64 -14.49 11.16
C GLU A 178 -16.75 -14.71 9.92
N GLN A 179 -16.98 -13.94 8.87
CA GLN A 179 -16.24 -14.08 7.61
C GLN A 179 -15.01 -13.17 7.60
N ILE A 180 -13.88 -13.73 7.19
CA ILE A 180 -12.68 -12.96 6.87
C ILE A 180 -12.82 -12.45 5.44
N ILE A 181 -12.72 -11.14 5.27
CA ILE A 181 -12.83 -10.46 3.99
C ILE A 181 -11.47 -9.91 3.58
N HIS A 182 -11.13 -10.15 2.33
CA HIS A 182 -9.93 -9.63 1.67
C HIS A 182 -10.34 -8.54 0.67
N PRO A 183 -10.01 -7.27 0.91
CA PRO A 183 -10.17 -6.22 -0.08
C PRO A 183 -9.08 -6.35 -1.15
N THR A 184 -9.50 -6.34 -2.40
CA THR A 184 -8.60 -6.38 -3.55
C THR A 184 -8.96 -5.29 -4.54
N GLN A 185 -7.96 -4.76 -5.26
CA GLN A 185 -8.15 -3.78 -6.31
C GLN A 185 -8.10 -4.44 -7.69
N VAL A 186 -9.02 -4.07 -8.54
CA VAL A 186 -9.10 -4.56 -9.92
C VAL A 186 -8.71 -3.45 -10.88
N SER A 187 -7.74 -3.76 -11.74
CA SER A 187 -7.30 -2.91 -12.85
C SER A 187 -7.83 -3.47 -14.16
N THR A 188 -7.83 -2.65 -15.21
CA THR A 188 -8.14 -3.06 -16.58
C THR A 188 -6.94 -2.82 -17.50
N THR A 189 -7.03 -3.23 -18.76
CA THR A 189 -5.96 -3.02 -19.76
C THR A 189 -5.66 -1.55 -20.05
N VAL A 190 -6.57 -0.66 -19.67
CA VAL A 190 -6.49 0.78 -19.98
C VAL A 190 -6.47 1.66 -18.75
N ASP A 191 -6.76 1.10 -17.57
CA ASP A 191 -6.86 1.90 -16.36
C ASP A 191 -6.51 1.11 -15.09
N TYR A 192 -5.80 1.77 -14.18
CA TYR A 192 -5.36 1.23 -12.91
C TYR A 192 -6.37 1.54 -11.80
N GLY A 193 -6.64 0.59 -10.89
CA GLY A 193 -7.46 0.81 -9.71
C GLY A 193 -8.90 1.25 -10.07
N VAL A 194 -9.57 0.47 -10.91
CA VAL A 194 -10.91 0.83 -11.42
C VAL A 194 -11.99 0.60 -10.38
N TYR A 195 -11.91 -0.52 -9.66
CA TYR A 195 -12.87 -0.84 -8.60
C TYR A 195 -12.27 -1.77 -7.55
N LEU A 196 -12.91 -1.83 -6.39
CA LEU A 196 -12.59 -2.78 -5.33
C LEU A 196 -13.44 -4.03 -5.47
N GLN A 197 -12.81 -5.17 -5.24
CA GLN A 197 -13.47 -6.45 -5.06
C GLN A 197 -13.23 -6.96 -3.64
N PHE A 198 -14.27 -7.44 -3.00
CA PHE A 198 -14.19 -8.03 -1.68
C PHE A 198 -14.33 -9.54 -1.81
N LEU A 199 -13.31 -10.25 -1.37
CA LEU A 199 -13.25 -11.71 -1.40
C LEU A 199 -13.52 -12.27 -0.01
N ALA A 200 -14.46 -13.22 0.09
CA ALA A 200 -14.68 -13.95 1.33
C ALA A 200 -13.77 -15.16 1.39
N ARG A 201 -13.01 -15.29 2.47
CA ARG A 201 -12.12 -16.43 2.68
C ARG A 201 -12.92 -17.65 3.14
N ARG A 202 -12.72 -18.78 2.44
CA ARG A 202 -13.33 -20.08 2.76
C ARG A 202 -12.25 -21.15 2.82
N GLY A 203 -11.72 -21.41 4.02
CA GLY A 203 -10.58 -22.29 4.20
C GLY A 203 -9.33 -21.74 3.53
N SER A 204 -8.80 -22.47 2.53
CA SER A 204 -7.65 -22.04 1.70
C SER A 204 -8.04 -21.28 0.43
N SER A 205 -9.32 -21.12 0.13
CA SER A 205 -9.82 -20.47 -1.08
C SER A 205 -10.47 -19.14 -0.74
N GLU A 206 -10.48 -18.25 -1.72
CA GLU A 206 -11.19 -16.97 -1.68
C GLU A 206 -12.25 -16.95 -2.78
N VAL A 207 -13.44 -16.46 -2.44
CA VAL A 207 -14.56 -16.36 -3.37
C VAL A 207 -15.09 -14.93 -3.42
N PRO A 208 -15.43 -14.40 -4.59
CA PRO A 208 -16.02 -13.07 -4.70
C PRO A 208 -17.29 -12.95 -3.87
N LEU A 209 -17.40 -11.89 -3.07
CA LEU A 209 -18.56 -11.54 -2.27
C LEU A 209 -19.34 -10.39 -2.89
N CYS A 210 -18.68 -9.27 -3.10
CA CYS A 210 -19.23 -8.05 -3.71
C CYS A 210 -18.12 -7.20 -4.32
N ALA A 211 -18.51 -6.12 -4.99
CA ALA A 211 -17.60 -5.12 -5.52
C ALA A 211 -18.09 -3.71 -5.20
N ALA A 212 -17.16 -2.80 -4.87
CA ALA A 212 -17.41 -1.37 -4.83
C ALA A 212 -16.88 -0.76 -6.12
N THR A 213 -17.78 -0.23 -6.93
CA THR A 213 -17.50 0.35 -8.24
C THR A 213 -17.86 1.85 -8.24
N PRO A 214 -17.31 2.65 -9.14
CA PRO A 214 -17.72 4.05 -9.30
C PRO A 214 -19.23 4.28 -9.43
N GLN A 215 -19.97 3.27 -9.92
CA GLN A 215 -21.40 3.34 -10.15
C GLN A 215 -22.25 3.02 -8.92
N ASN A 216 -21.71 2.31 -7.92
CA ASN A 216 -22.45 1.90 -6.72
C ASN A 216 -21.92 2.50 -5.42
N VAL A 217 -20.91 3.40 -5.51
CA VAL A 217 -20.39 4.15 -4.37
C VAL A 217 -20.94 5.57 -4.42
N GLU A 218 -21.45 6.04 -3.29
CA GLU A 218 -21.93 7.41 -3.12
C GLU A 218 -20.91 8.23 -2.34
N ILE A 219 -20.37 9.28 -2.97
CA ILE A 219 -19.44 10.21 -2.34
C ILE A 219 -20.11 11.59 -2.29
N THR A 220 -20.31 12.11 -1.08
CA THR A 220 -20.94 13.44 -0.91
C THR A 220 -20.16 14.52 -1.65
N GLY A 221 -20.83 15.23 -2.52
CA GLY A 221 -20.25 16.32 -3.30
C GLY A 221 -19.64 15.91 -4.64
N LEU A 222 -19.66 14.63 -4.99
CA LEU A 222 -19.25 14.15 -6.31
C LEU A 222 -20.45 13.53 -7.05
N ALA A 223 -20.55 13.77 -8.35
CA ALA A 223 -21.45 12.99 -9.18
C ALA A 223 -20.84 11.62 -9.48
N PRO A 224 -21.62 10.51 -9.46
CA PRO A 224 -21.12 9.17 -9.75
C PRO A 224 -20.38 9.07 -11.09
N ALA A 225 -20.80 9.86 -12.10
CA ALA A 225 -20.15 9.90 -13.41
C ALA A 225 -18.76 10.56 -13.39
N ASP A 226 -18.43 11.29 -12.34
CA ASP A 226 -17.11 11.93 -12.19
C ASP A 226 -16.12 11.01 -11.46
N ILE A 227 -16.58 9.93 -10.81
CA ILE A 227 -15.72 8.94 -10.13
C ILE A 227 -15.21 7.96 -11.19
N ILE A 228 -13.89 7.86 -11.34
CA ILE A 228 -13.24 7.04 -12.39
C ILE A 228 -12.45 5.86 -11.84
N GLY A 229 -12.27 5.77 -10.53
CA GLY A 229 -11.58 4.63 -9.90
C GLY A 229 -11.66 4.66 -8.39
N ILE A 230 -11.50 3.47 -7.81
CA ILE A 230 -11.44 3.22 -6.37
C ILE A 230 -10.44 2.08 -6.19
N HIS A 231 -9.39 2.24 -5.38
CA HIS A 231 -8.35 1.21 -5.36
C HIS A 231 -7.80 0.82 -3.99
N THR A 232 -8.06 1.57 -2.92
CA THR A 232 -7.69 1.13 -1.57
C THR A 232 -8.87 1.19 -0.60
N TYR A 233 -8.82 0.30 0.38
CA TYR A 233 -9.83 0.16 1.41
C TYR A 233 -9.18 -0.11 2.76
N CYS A 234 -9.56 0.64 3.75
CA CYS A 234 -9.18 0.42 5.14
C CYS A 234 -10.38 0.62 6.05
N ARG A 235 -10.49 -0.18 7.08
CA ARG A 235 -11.52 -0.01 8.11
C ARG A 235 -11.01 -0.39 9.49
N ASP A 236 -11.58 0.24 10.49
CA ASP A 236 -11.56 -0.20 11.86
C ASP A 236 -13.01 -0.37 12.40
N ASP A 237 -13.18 -0.38 13.71
CA ASP A 237 -14.50 -0.51 14.35
C ASP A 237 -15.37 0.76 14.22
N VAL A 238 -14.79 1.88 13.80
CA VAL A 238 -15.42 3.21 13.78
C VAL A 238 -15.57 3.76 12.37
N LEU A 239 -14.57 3.56 11.51
CA LEU A 239 -14.46 4.19 10.20
C LEU A 239 -14.22 3.17 9.10
N GLU A 240 -14.83 3.44 7.95
CA GLU A 240 -14.48 2.83 6.66
C GLU A 240 -13.96 3.92 5.74
N ILE A 241 -12.78 3.69 5.14
CA ILE A 241 -12.10 4.65 4.29
C ILE A 241 -11.82 3.99 2.95
N ILE A 242 -12.16 4.69 1.90
CA ILE A 242 -11.77 4.37 0.53
C ILE A 242 -11.07 5.58 -0.07
N ASP A 243 -10.12 5.33 -0.94
CA ASP A 243 -9.70 6.38 -1.85
C ASP A 243 -10.54 6.35 -3.13
N ALA A 244 -10.74 7.51 -3.73
CA ALA A 244 -11.48 7.62 -4.96
C ALA A 244 -10.77 8.59 -5.92
N ARG A 245 -10.54 8.12 -7.12
CA ARG A 245 -10.06 8.94 -8.23
C ARG A 245 -11.25 9.53 -8.97
N TYR A 246 -11.24 10.84 -9.19
CA TYR A 246 -12.35 11.54 -9.82
C TYR A 246 -11.89 12.63 -10.79
N LEU A 247 -12.77 12.98 -11.72
CA LEU A 247 -12.53 14.06 -12.67
C LEU A 247 -12.88 15.41 -12.03
N THR A 248 -11.91 16.31 -12.02
CA THR A 248 -12.16 17.73 -11.68
C THR A 248 -12.47 18.51 -12.96
N ARG A 249 -13.59 19.20 -12.98
CA ARG A 249 -13.85 20.19 -14.05
C ARG A 249 -12.99 21.40 -13.76
N LEU A 250 -12.01 21.66 -14.60
CA LEU A 250 -11.30 22.94 -14.56
C LEU A 250 -12.32 24.07 -14.69
N PRO A 251 -12.22 25.14 -13.87
CA PRO A 251 -13.06 26.34 -14.07
C PRO A 251 -12.86 26.81 -15.51
N LYS A 252 -13.97 27.12 -16.19
CA LYS A 252 -13.89 27.72 -17.52
C LYS A 252 -13.04 28.99 -17.40
N ILE A 253 -11.89 29.00 -18.07
CA ILE A 253 -11.13 30.22 -18.25
C ILE A 253 -12.02 31.11 -19.16
N GLU A 254 -12.70 32.07 -18.59
CA GLU A 254 -13.33 33.13 -19.36
C GLU A 254 -12.18 33.93 -19.99
N THR A 255 -11.85 33.60 -21.23
CA THR A 255 -11.00 34.49 -22.06
C THR A 255 -11.75 35.80 -22.24
N ALA A 256 -11.38 36.83 -21.48
CA ALA A 256 -11.76 38.17 -21.77
C ALA A 256 -11.17 38.51 -23.15
N VAL A 257 -12.01 38.47 -24.17
CA VAL A 257 -11.67 39.01 -25.48
C VAL A 257 -11.78 40.55 -25.33
N GLU A 258 -10.66 41.18 -25.04
CA GLU A 258 -10.56 42.64 -25.21
C GLU A 258 -10.80 42.96 -26.69
N THR A 259 -11.99 43.44 -27.01
CA THR A 259 -12.24 44.07 -28.29
C THR A 259 -11.49 45.40 -28.32
N VAL A 260 -10.32 45.38 -28.95
CA VAL A 260 -9.64 46.62 -29.32
C VAL A 260 -10.51 47.31 -30.35
N SER A 261 -11.20 48.36 -29.95
CA SER A 261 -11.88 49.28 -30.88
C SER A 261 -10.84 50.05 -31.64
N GLU A 262 -10.69 49.77 -32.93
CA GLU A 262 -9.94 50.64 -33.84
C GLU A 262 -10.57 52.00 -33.87
N ALA A 263 -9.87 53.01 -33.33
CA ALA A 263 -10.20 54.39 -33.59
C ALA A 263 -9.87 54.72 -35.07
N LYS A 264 -10.88 55.07 -35.84
CA LYS A 264 -10.71 55.62 -37.21
C LYS A 264 -10.15 57.01 -37.12
N PRO A 265 -9.31 57.41 -38.13
CA PRO A 265 -8.66 58.71 -38.21
C PRO A 265 -9.62 59.88 -38.44
#